data_9ab44e094ea55ef21f22e0c57ea9cf38
#
_entry.id   9ab44e094ea55ef21f22e0c57ea9cf38
#
_cell.length_a   1.000
_cell.length_b   1.000
_cell.length_c   1.000
_cell.angle_alpha   90.00
_cell.angle_beta   90.00
_cell.angle_gamma   90.00
#
_symmetry.space_group_name_H-M   'P 1'
#
loop_
_entity.id
_entity.type
_entity.pdbx_description
1 polymer ?
#
loop_
_entity_poly.entity_id
_entity_poly.type
_entity_poly.pdbx_seq_one_letter_code
_entity_poly.pdbx_strand_id
1 'polypeptide(L)'
;MKTTNFLPLSQSILWITLLASIIILVGIGVIVYQWLQLQQPHLLFALILLVVALLSCMVLIPRKLTVTQEAINIHLLAWKINILADEIEKIEHYPHGIQSSRIVGAGGFFGNLGLFTCKECGKHLSLITDPMDVCIITRKSKMPIVVSVADNSVFNAISKVQEKN
;
A
#
# COMPACT_ATOMS: atom_id res chain seq x y z
N MET A 1 12.62 -22.51 1.00
CA MET A 1 11.59 -22.53 -0.07
C MET A 1 11.26 -21.07 -0.36
N LYS A 2 11.25 -20.65 -1.63
CA LYS A 2 10.95 -19.25 -1.99
C LYS A 2 9.55 -19.21 -2.58
N THR A 3 8.61 -18.58 -1.89
CA THR A 3 7.26 -18.37 -2.39
C THR A 3 7.13 -16.92 -2.83
N THR A 4 6.68 -16.69 -4.04
CA THR A 4 6.50 -15.34 -4.58
C THR A 4 5.08 -15.22 -5.09
N ASN A 5 4.31 -14.29 -4.53
CA ASN A 5 2.92 -14.06 -4.90
C ASN A 5 2.72 -12.59 -5.27
N PHE A 6 1.93 -12.36 -6.32
CA PHE A 6 1.43 -11.03 -6.65
C PHE A 6 0.32 -10.67 -5.65
N LEU A 7 0.34 -9.45 -5.16
CA LEU A 7 -0.71 -8.96 -4.27
C LEU A 7 -1.97 -8.66 -5.09
N PRO A 8 -3.14 -9.19 -4.68
CA PRO A 8 -4.38 -8.95 -5.39
C PRO A 8 -4.78 -7.48 -5.26
N LEU A 9 -5.36 -6.94 -6.31
CA LEU A 9 -6.11 -5.69 -6.25
C LEU A 9 -7.59 -6.05 -6.12
N SER A 10 -8.22 -5.60 -5.04
CA SER A 10 -9.66 -5.75 -4.85
C SER A 10 -10.44 -5.07 -5.98
N GLN A 11 -11.50 -5.73 -6.45
CA GLN A 11 -12.35 -5.21 -7.51
C GLN A 11 -12.94 -3.84 -7.16
N SER A 12 -13.29 -3.63 -5.89
CA SER A 12 -13.78 -2.33 -5.39
C SER A 12 -12.71 -1.24 -5.50
N ILE A 13 -11.46 -1.55 -5.15
CA ILE A 13 -10.33 -0.62 -5.26
C ILE A 13 -10.03 -0.30 -6.73
N LEU A 14 -10.16 -1.27 -7.64
CA LEU A 14 -10.02 -1.04 -9.08
C LEU A 14 -11.04 -0.02 -9.60
N TRP A 15 -12.32 -0.17 -9.25
CA TRP A 15 -13.37 0.77 -9.65
C TRP A 15 -13.16 2.18 -9.07
N ILE A 16 -12.81 2.28 -7.80
CA ILE A 16 -12.51 3.57 -7.15
C ILE A 16 -11.30 4.23 -7.82
N THR A 17 -10.25 3.47 -8.09
CA THR A 17 -9.05 3.98 -8.76
C THR A 17 -9.34 4.46 -10.17
N LEU A 18 -10.13 3.71 -10.93
CA LEU A 18 -10.52 4.07 -12.30
C LEU A 18 -11.33 5.36 -12.32
N LEU A 19 -12.34 5.45 -11.45
CA LEU A 19 -13.19 6.64 -11.35
C LEU A 19 -12.40 7.87 -10.90
N ALA A 20 -11.54 7.72 -9.89
CA ALA A 20 -10.64 8.77 -9.44
C ALA A 20 -9.66 9.20 -10.54
N SER A 21 -9.12 8.26 -11.31
CA SER A 21 -8.23 8.56 -12.44
C SER A 21 -8.92 9.37 -13.52
N ILE A 22 -10.17 9.07 -13.84
CA ILE A 22 -10.97 9.85 -14.82
C ILE A 22 -11.16 11.28 -14.30
N ILE A 23 -11.56 11.45 -13.04
CA ILE A 23 -11.77 12.79 -12.44
C ILE A 23 -10.45 13.59 -12.48
N ILE A 24 -9.33 12.97 -12.16
CA ILE A 24 -8.02 13.61 -12.17
C ILE A 24 -7.64 14.03 -13.59
N LEU A 25 -7.85 13.17 -14.60
CA LEU A 25 -7.56 13.48 -16.00
C LEU A 25 -8.40 14.65 -16.51
N VAL A 26 -9.68 14.68 -16.16
CA VAL A 26 -10.55 15.83 -16.49
C VAL A 26 -10.05 17.10 -15.80
N GLY A 27 -9.70 17.03 -14.52
CA GLY A 27 -9.12 18.16 -13.78
C GLY A 27 -7.83 18.70 -14.40
N ILE A 28 -6.91 17.81 -14.78
CA ILE A 28 -5.68 18.17 -15.51
C ILE A 28 -6.02 18.87 -16.83
N GLY A 29 -6.97 18.33 -17.59
CA GLY A 29 -7.41 18.94 -18.86
C GLY A 29 -7.96 20.37 -18.68
N VAL A 30 -8.76 20.59 -17.64
CA VAL A 30 -9.30 21.93 -17.31
C VAL A 30 -8.17 22.88 -16.91
N ILE A 31 -7.23 22.45 -16.06
CA ILE A 31 -6.10 23.29 -15.63
C ILE A 31 -5.22 23.66 -16.82
N VAL A 32 -4.92 22.71 -17.70
CA VAL A 32 -4.12 22.96 -18.92
C VAL A 32 -4.85 23.93 -19.86
N TYR A 33 -6.16 23.72 -20.07
CA TYR A 33 -6.97 24.63 -20.88
C TYR A 33 -6.95 26.05 -20.34
N GLN A 34 -7.18 26.24 -19.04
CA GLN A 34 -7.13 27.55 -18.38
C GLN A 34 -5.75 28.19 -18.45
N TRP A 35 -4.68 27.40 -18.29
CA TRP A 35 -3.31 27.88 -18.40
C TRP A 35 -3.00 28.40 -19.79
N LEU A 36 -3.45 27.72 -20.85
CA LEU A 36 -3.27 28.15 -22.25
C LEU A 36 -4.00 29.47 -22.54
N GLN A 37 -5.18 29.69 -21.91
CA GLN A 37 -5.95 30.90 -22.11
C GLN A 37 -5.46 32.10 -21.28
N LEU A 38 -5.11 31.87 -20.04
CA LEU A 38 -4.82 32.93 -19.07
C LEU A 38 -3.31 33.12 -18.82
N GLN A 39 -2.48 32.18 -19.22
CA GLN A 39 -1.01 32.14 -19.04
C GLN A 39 -0.54 32.46 -17.60
N GLN A 40 -1.35 32.08 -16.61
CA GLN A 40 -1.07 32.38 -15.21
C GLN A 40 -0.13 31.34 -14.60
N PRO A 41 1.06 31.75 -14.06
CA PRO A 41 2.10 30.81 -13.60
C PRO A 41 1.65 29.94 -12.42
N HIS A 42 0.70 30.39 -11.58
CA HIS A 42 0.19 29.59 -10.46
C HIS A 42 -0.57 28.32 -10.92
N LEU A 43 -1.18 28.31 -12.11
CA LEU A 43 -1.83 27.13 -12.66
C LEU A 43 -0.80 26.06 -13.03
N LEU A 44 0.34 26.45 -13.57
CA LEU A 44 1.44 25.53 -13.85
C LEU A 44 2.01 24.93 -12.56
N PHE A 45 2.16 25.74 -11.51
CA PHE A 45 2.61 25.27 -10.21
C PHE A 45 1.63 24.25 -9.60
N ALA A 46 0.33 24.53 -9.67
CA ALA A 46 -0.71 23.61 -9.22
C ALA A 46 -0.68 22.28 -9.97
N LEU A 47 -0.44 22.30 -11.29
CA LEU A 47 -0.32 21.11 -12.12
C LEU A 47 0.91 20.28 -11.71
N ILE A 48 2.06 20.90 -11.52
CA ILE A 48 3.28 20.23 -11.07
C ILE A 48 3.05 19.54 -9.72
N LEU A 49 2.45 20.25 -8.76
CA LEU A 49 2.16 19.72 -7.42
C LEU A 49 1.20 18.52 -7.47
N LEU A 50 0.18 18.58 -8.32
CA LEU A 50 -0.75 17.48 -8.55
C LEU A 50 -0.03 16.24 -9.11
N VAL A 51 0.83 16.42 -10.12
CA VAL A 51 1.60 15.33 -10.74
C VAL A 51 2.54 14.70 -9.72
N VAL A 52 3.25 15.51 -8.92
CA VAL A 52 4.14 15.01 -7.86
C VAL A 52 3.37 14.20 -6.82
N ALA A 53 2.19 14.67 -6.41
CA ALA A 53 1.34 13.95 -5.46
C ALA A 53 0.89 12.58 -6.01
N LEU A 54 0.49 12.52 -7.29
CA LEU A 54 0.10 11.27 -7.96
C LEU A 54 1.29 10.28 -8.06
N LEU A 55 2.45 10.76 -8.48
CA LEU A 55 3.65 9.93 -8.56
C LEU A 55 4.06 9.38 -7.19
N SER A 56 3.94 10.19 -6.13
CA SER A 56 4.23 9.78 -4.76
C SER A 56 3.31 8.63 -4.29
N CYS A 57 2.03 8.67 -4.66
CA CYS A 57 1.10 7.58 -4.37
C CYS A 57 1.47 6.29 -5.12
N MET A 58 1.86 6.39 -6.40
CA MET A 58 2.21 5.23 -7.22
C MET A 58 3.45 4.49 -6.69
N VAL A 59 4.40 5.22 -6.12
CA VAL A 59 5.65 4.66 -5.58
C VAL A 59 5.40 3.69 -4.42
N LEU A 60 4.34 3.90 -3.64
CA LEU A 60 3.98 3.06 -2.48
C LEU A 60 3.19 1.80 -2.83
N ILE A 61 2.80 1.60 -4.10
CA ILE A 61 1.98 0.45 -4.50
C ILE A 61 2.79 -0.84 -4.34
N PRO A 62 2.36 -1.76 -3.46
CA PRO A 62 2.99 -3.05 -3.33
C PRO A 62 2.58 -3.94 -4.52
N ARG A 63 3.57 -4.51 -5.20
CA ARG A 63 3.32 -5.36 -6.37
C ARG A 63 3.39 -6.83 -6.05
N LYS A 64 4.35 -7.19 -5.22
CA LYS A 64 4.60 -8.60 -4.96
C LYS A 64 5.21 -8.82 -3.57
N LEU A 65 4.82 -9.92 -2.96
CA LEU A 65 5.34 -10.41 -1.71
C LEU A 65 6.22 -11.64 -1.98
N THR A 66 7.45 -11.63 -1.51
CA THR A 66 8.34 -12.77 -1.58
C THR A 66 8.69 -13.22 -0.16
N VAL A 67 8.29 -14.43 0.18
CA VAL A 67 8.59 -15.05 1.47
C VAL A 67 9.73 -16.03 1.30
N THR A 68 10.79 -15.85 2.07
CA THR A 68 11.92 -16.78 2.19
C THR A 68 11.98 -17.30 3.62
N GLN A 69 12.84 -18.26 3.90
CA GLN A 69 12.99 -18.79 5.26
C GLN A 69 13.63 -17.78 6.24
N GLU A 70 14.32 -16.77 5.73
CA GLU A 70 15.10 -15.80 6.50
C GLU A 70 14.49 -14.40 6.49
N ALA A 71 13.60 -14.10 5.53
CA ALA A 71 13.04 -12.75 5.37
C ALA A 71 11.74 -12.73 4.58
N ILE A 72 10.94 -11.70 4.85
CA ILE A 72 9.77 -11.30 4.07
C ILE A 72 10.14 -10.04 3.28
N ASN A 73 10.07 -10.13 1.96
CA ASN A 73 10.36 -9.02 1.06
C ASN A 73 9.07 -8.52 0.41
N ILE A 74 8.69 -7.28 0.70
CA ILE A 74 7.58 -6.58 0.06
C ILE A 74 8.16 -5.70 -1.04
N HIS A 75 7.88 -6.03 -2.28
CA HIS A 75 8.34 -5.27 -3.44
C HIS A 75 7.33 -4.18 -3.78
N LEU A 76 7.72 -2.93 -3.60
CA LEU A 76 7.01 -1.77 -4.08
C LEU A 76 7.47 -1.42 -5.49
N LEU A 77 6.88 -0.39 -6.09
CA LEU A 77 7.25 0.03 -7.45
C LEU A 77 8.70 0.50 -7.55
N ALA A 78 9.17 1.31 -6.59
CA ALA A 78 10.50 1.94 -6.62
C ALA A 78 11.53 1.28 -5.70
N TRP A 79 11.10 0.63 -4.63
CA TRP A 79 12.00 -0.04 -3.67
C TRP A 79 11.40 -1.31 -3.10
N LYS A 80 12.15 -1.97 -2.23
CA LYS A 80 11.69 -3.15 -1.48
C LYS A 80 11.82 -2.90 0.02
N ILE A 81 10.85 -3.38 0.77
CA ILE A 81 10.93 -3.48 2.23
C ILE A 81 11.36 -4.90 2.55
N ASN A 82 12.50 -5.03 3.24
CA ASN A 82 13.00 -6.30 3.72
C ASN A 82 12.74 -6.39 5.22
N ILE A 83 12.05 -7.45 5.65
CA ILE A 83 11.75 -7.75 7.04
C ILE A 83 12.45 -9.06 7.36
N LEU A 84 13.49 -9.00 8.17
CA LEU A 84 14.22 -10.19 8.60
C LEU A 84 13.37 -11.00 9.58
N ALA A 85 13.54 -12.31 9.60
CA ALA A 85 12.79 -13.21 10.46
C ALA A 85 12.98 -12.88 11.95
N ASP A 86 14.21 -12.54 12.36
CA ASP A 86 14.57 -12.15 13.72
C ASP A 86 13.95 -10.82 14.19
N GLU A 87 13.54 -9.94 13.25
CA GLU A 87 12.82 -8.71 13.54
C GLU A 87 11.32 -8.93 13.79
N ILE A 88 10.78 -10.09 13.40
CA ILE A 88 9.37 -10.39 13.52
C ILE A 88 9.07 -10.81 14.97
N GLU A 89 8.12 -10.12 15.59
CA GLU A 89 7.62 -10.46 16.91
C GLU A 89 6.35 -11.33 16.80
N LYS A 90 5.40 -10.90 15.96
CA LYS A 90 4.10 -11.56 15.81
C LYS A 90 3.55 -11.35 14.41
N ILE A 91 2.84 -12.37 13.92
CA ILE A 91 2.10 -12.33 12.65
C ILE A 91 0.66 -12.72 12.92
N GLU A 92 -0.27 -11.88 12.52
CA GLU A 92 -1.71 -12.09 12.72
C GLU A 92 -2.46 -11.94 11.42
N HIS A 93 -3.38 -12.85 11.16
CA HIS A 93 -4.22 -12.87 9.97
C HIS A 93 -5.64 -12.39 10.30
N TYR A 94 -6.15 -11.49 9.49
CA TYR A 94 -7.50 -10.92 9.60
C TYR A 94 -8.27 -11.13 8.29
N PRO A 95 -9.02 -12.24 8.16
CA PRO A 95 -9.72 -12.62 6.92
C PRO A 95 -10.93 -11.73 6.60
N HIS A 96 -11.30 -10.83 7.51
CA HIS A 96 -12.37 -9.85 7.30
C HIS A 96 -11.85 -8.41 7.29
N GLY A 97 -10.53 -8.27 7.15
CA GLY A 97 -9.86 -6.98 7.19
C GLY A 97 -9.79 -6.36 8.58
N ILE A 98 -9.26 -5.14 8.65
CA ILE A 98 -9.16 -4.33 9.86
C ILE A 98 -9.73 -2.95 9.62
N GLN A 99 -10.33 -2.36 10.67
CA GLN A 99 -10.74 -0.96 10.62
C GLN A 99 -9.54 -0.08 10.95
N SER A 100 -9.07 0.66 9.96
CA SER A 100 -7.95 1.59 10.13
C SER A 100 -8.32 3.01 9.73
N SER A 101 -7.80 3.98 10.49
CA SER A 101 -7.94 5.40 10.20
C SER A 101 -6.65 5.95 9.61
N ARG A 102 -6.77 6.74 8.55
CA ARG A 102 -5.62 7.33 7.85
C ARG A 102 -5.00 8.47 8.66
N ILE A 103 -3.68 8.44 8.83
CA ILE A 103 -2.89 9.56 9.35
C ILE A 103 -2.32 10.34 8.16
N VAL A 104 -1.55 9.67 7.27
CA VAL A 104 -0.95 10.26 6.06
C VAL A 104 -0.88 9.18 4.98
N GLY A 105 -1.28 9.51 3.75
CA GLY A 105 -1.21 8.60 2.62
C GLY A 105 -2.46 8.56 1.76
N ALA A 106 -2.53 7.60 0.86
CA ALA A 106 -3.67 7.34 0.00
C ALA A 106 -4.63 6.34 0.65
N GLY A 107 -5.92 6.65 0.66
CA GLY A 107 -6.98 5.73 1.08
C GLY A 107 -7.98 5.55 -0.05
N GLY A 108 -8.09 4.34 -0.59
CA GLY A 108 -8.97 3.98 -1.71
C GLY A 108 -8.32 4.07 -3.08
N PHE A 109 -7.39 4.99 -3.34
CA PHE A 109 -6.65 5.08 -4.60
C PHE A 109 -5.49 4.08 -4.59
N PHE A 110 -5.56 3.03 -5.39
CA PHE A 110 -4.69 1.84 -5.38
C PHE A 110 -4.66 1.05 -4.07
N GLY A 111 -5.51 1.39 -3.09
CA GLY A 111 -5.56 0.74 -1.79
C GLY A 111 -5.41 1.71 -0.62
N ASN A 112 -5.13 1.17 0.56
CA ASN A 112 -4.78 1.94 1.74
C ASN A 112 -3.26 1.93 1.90
N LEU A 113 -2.60 2.99 1.41
CA LEU A 113 -1.15 3.08 1.30
C LEU A 113 -0.62 4.26 2.11
N GLY A 114 0.28 4.00 3.06
CA GLY A 114 0.89 5.04 3.90
C GLY A 114 0.78 4.77 5.40
N LEU A 115 0.74 5.81 6.21
CA LEU A 115 0.63 5.73 7.66
C LEU A 115 -0.83 5.72 8.10
N PHE A 116 -1.20 4.68 8.81
CA PHE A 116 -2.53 4.46 9.36
C PHE A 116 -2.46 4.12 10.84
N THR A 117 -3.60 4.11 11.49
CA THR A 117 -3.76 3.63 12.87
C THR A 117 -4.96 2.72 12.97
N CYS A 118 -4.85 1.64 13.72
CA CYS A 118 -5.93 0.70 14.02
C CYS A 118 -5.95 0.38 15.52
N LYS A 119 -7.02 -0.28 15.98
CA LYS A 119 -7.14 -0.70 17.38
C LYS A 119 -6.21 -1.89 17.68
N GLU A 120 -6.00 -2.75 16.71
CA GLU A 120 -5.29 -4.03 16.82
C GLU A 120 -3.78 -3.84 16.94
N CYS A 121 -3.20 -2.91 16.19
CA CYS A 121 -1.74 -2.72 16.13
C CYS A 121 -1.26 -1.28 16.32
N GLY A 122 -2.18 -0.34 16.59
CA GLY A 122 -1.83 1.07 16.72
C GLY A 122 -1.37 1.70 15.40
N LYS A 123 -0.37 2.60 15.47
CA LYS A 123 0.23 3.22 14.27
C LYS A 123 1.01 2.20 13.48
N HIS A 124 0.73 2.09 12.17
CA HIS A 124 1.34 1.11 11.28
C HIS A 124 1.55 1.65 9.87
N LEU A 125 2.47 1.04 9.13
CA LEU A 125 2.60 1.23 7.70
C LEU A 125 1.60 0.31 6.99
N SER A 126 0.61 0.92 6.33
CA SER A 126 -0.40 0.19 5.56
C SER A 126 0.06 0.04 4.11
N LEU A 127 0.02 -1.19 3.60
CA LEU A 127 0.31 -1.57 2.22
C LEU A 127 -0.82 -2.49 1.72
N ILE A 128 -2.06 -2.07 1.95
CA ILE A 128 -3.27 -2.85 1.70
C ILE A 128 -3.79 -2.54 0.31
N THR A 129 -3.82 -3.54 -0.55
CA THR A 129 -4.42 -3.50 -1.90
C THR A 129 -5.74 -4.27 -1.98
N ASP A 130 -5.99 -5.15 -1.01
CA ASP A 130 -7.28 -5.77 -0.74
C ASP A 130 -7.61 -5.65 0.75
N PRO A 131 -8.65 -4.90 1.13
CA PRO A 131 -9.01 -4.69 2.53
C PRO A 131 -9.69 -5.89 3.19
N MET A 132 -10.12 -6.89 2.42
CA MET A 132 -10.88 -8.04 2.93
C MET A 132 -9.98 -9.12 3.53
N ASP A 133 -8.70 -9.17 3.15
CA ASP A 133 -7.77 -10.19 3.61
C ASP A 133 -6.40 -9.58 3.89
N VAL A 134 -6.10 -9.35 5.17
CA VAL A 134 -4.91 -8.64 5.59
C VAL A 134 -4.12 -9.40 6.65
N CYS A 135 -2.81 -9.18 6.64
CA CYS A 135 -1.88 -9.70 7.62
C CYS A 135 -1.16 -8.56 8.32
N ILE A 136 -1.14 -8.58 9.65
CA ILE A 136 -0.39 -7.66 10.49
C ILE A 136 0.94 -8.34 10.83
N ILE A 137 2.04 -7.69 10.47
CA ILE A 137 3.40 -8.10 10.82
C ILE A 137 3.92 -7.15 11.89
N THR A 138 3.86 -7.57 13.14
CA THR A 138 4.43 -6.83 14.27
C THR A 138 5.93 -7.08 14.33
N ARG A 139 6.71 -6.02 14.48
CA ARG A 139 8.17 -6.06 14.46
C ARG A 139 8.74 -5.58 15.79
N LYS A 140 9.81 -6.23 16.24
CA LYS A 140 10.57 -5.81 17.43
C LYS A 140 11.14 -4.41 17.20
N SER A 141 10.80 -3.46 18.06
CA SER A 141 11.31 -2.07 18.06
C SER A 141 11.10 -1.27 16.76
N LYS A 142 10.24 -1.75 15.84
CA LYS A 142 9.89 -1.07 14.59
C LYS A 142 8.39 -1.00 14.41
N MET A 143 7.94 -0.03 13.60
CA MET A 143 6.52 0.14 13.30
C MET A 143 5.95 -1.13 12.65
N PRO A 144 4.76 -1.61 13.07
CA PRO A 144 4.07 -2.70 12.40
C PRO A 144 3.79 -2.42 10.92
N ILE A 145 3.74 -3.47 10.11
CA ILE A 145 3.36 -3.38 8.71
C ILE A 145 2.09 -4.21 8.50
N VAL A 146 1.12 -3.62 7.81
CA VAL A 146 -0.10 -4.32 7.39
C VAL A 146 -0.07 -4.48 5.88
N VAL A 147 -0.25 -5.70 5.41
CA VAL A 147 -0.18 -6.06 3.99
C VAL A 147 -1.35 -6.96 3.63
N SER A 148 -1.85 -6.83 2.40
CA SER A 148 -2.84 -7.77 1.86
C SER A 148 -2.22 -9.15 1.62
N VAL A 149 -3.02 -10.18 1.80
CA VAL A 149 -2.63 -11.58 1.55
C VAL A 149 -3.43 -12.10 0.35
N ALA A 150 -2.76 -12.75 -0.59
CA ALA A 150 -3.42 -13.23 -1.80
C ALA A 150 -4.26 -14.50 -1.55
N ASP A 151 -3.81 -15.32 -0.61
CA ASP A 151 -4.48 -16.55 -0.21
C ASP A 151 -3.85 -17.12 1.09
N ASN A 152 -4.50 -18.14 1.66
CA ASN A 152 -4.03 -18.84 2.87
C ASN A 152 -2.63 -19.49 2.69
N SER A 153 -2.22 -19.81 1.47
CA SER A 153 -0.88 -20.36 1.20
C SER A 153 0.22 -19.34 1.48
N VAL A 154 -0.05 -18.06 1.21
CA VAL A 154 0.86 -16.95 1.49
C VAL A 154 0.97 -16.74 3.00
N PHE A 155 -0.18 -16.73 3.68
CA PHE A 155 -0.20 -16.61 5.14
C PHE A 155 0.58 -17.77 5.79
N ASN A 156 0.33 -19.01 5.37
CA ASN A 156 1.06 -20.17 5.86
C ASN A 156 2.57 -20.12 5.56
N ALA A 157 2.96 -19.48 4.46
CA ALA A 157 4.38 -19.25 4.17
C ALA A 157 5.00 -18.19 5.09
N ILE A 158 4.23 -17.16 5.41
CA ILE A 158 4.64 -16.08 6.33
C ILE A 158 4.74 -16.61 7.76
N SER A 159 3.76 -17.37 8.25
CA SER A 159 3.74 -17.93 9.62
C SER A 159 4.88 -18.89 9.88
N LYS A 160 5.30 -19.70 8.88
CA LYS A 160 6.48 -20.57 8.97
C LYS A 160 7.80 -19.84 9.21
N VAL A 161 7.87 -18.55 8.87
CA VAL A 161 9.05 -17.71 9.17
C VAL A 161 9.09 -17.39 10.66
N GLN A 162 7.91 -17.23 11.30
CA GLN A 162 7.81 -16.98 12.74
C GLN A 162 8.09 -18.23 13.58
N GLU A 163 7.58 -19.41 13.19
CA GLU A 163 7.76 -20.67 13.96
C GLU A 163 9.22 -21.11 14.09
N LYS A 164 10.11 -20.56 13.28
CA LYS A 164 11.53 -20.93 13.23
C LYS A 164 12.43 -20.08 14.14
N ASN A 165 11.87 -19.04 14.79
CA ASN A 165 12.55 -18.15 15.74
C ASN A 165 12.06 -18.36 17.17
#